data_dc5f952d0198667a6b11ca85b16a3319
#
_entry.id   dc5f952d0198667a6b11ca85b16a3319
#
_cell.length_a   1.000
_cell.length_b   1.000
_cell.length_c   1.000
_cell.angle_alpha   90.00
_cell.angle_beta   90.00
_cell.angle_gamma   90.00
#
_symmetry.space_group_name_H-M   'P 1'
#
loop_
_entity.id
_entity.type
_entity.pdbx_description
1 polymer ?
#
loop_
_entity_poly.entity_id
_entity_poly.type
_entity_poly.pdbx_seq_one_letter_code
_entity_poly.pdbx_strand_id
1 'polypeptide(L)'
;MNQSADENQCFFIENKEDYHHIVNVMRYKEGQNIIVTFSDENVFRCKIISINDQSIEIKLEEKQQINTELPQNITICSGLIKADKYEWMIQKATEMGANEFIAVAMERSVVKLNDSKVEKKLSRWQKIIKEAAEQSYRLTIPNIKFKSNLKEIYGMISQYDYVLIAYEEQAKHGELSQFK
;
A
#
# COMPACT_ATOMS: atom_id res chain seq x y z
N MET A 1 -1.87 5.70 -14.80
CA MET A 1 -2.17 6.17 -16.17
C MET A 1 -3.61 6.61 -16.25
N ASN A 2 -3.91 7.82 -16.80
CA ASN A 2 -5.26 8.43 -16.76
C ASN A 2 -6.12 8.13 -18.02
N GLN A 3 -6.00 6.98 -18.63
CA GLN A 3 -6.83 6.60 -19.78
C GLN A 3 -7.56 5.31 -19.47
N SER A 4 -8.83 5.24 -19.88
CA SER A 4 -9.58 3.98 -19.88
C SER A 4 -8.89 3.03 -20.85
N ALA A 5 -8.50 1.86 -20.35
CA ALA A 5 -7.75 0.89 -21.12
C ALA A 5 -8.71 -0.04 -21.87
N ASP A 6 -8.55 -0.12 -23.18
CA ASP A 6 -9.29 -1.05 -24.05
C ASP A 6 -8.41 -2.23 -24.47
N GLU A 7 -9.00 -3.40 -24.66
CA GLU A 7 -8.29 -4.59 -25.15
C GLU A 7 -7.58 -4.32 -26.49
N ASN A 8 -6.39 -4.89 -26.65
CA ASN A 8 -5.48 -4.69 -27.79
C ASN A 8 -4.76 -3.33 -27.86
N GLN A 9 -4.94 -2.45 -26.91
CA GLN A 9 -4.20 -1.19 -26.84
C GLN A 9 -2.77 -1.43 -26.30
N CYS A 10 -1.80 -0.63 -26.78
CA CYS A 10 -0.43 -0.65 -26.29
C CYS A 10 -0.20 0.52 -25.33
N PHE A 11 0.60 0.25 -24.30
CA PHE A 11 1.01 1.22 -23.27
C PHE A 11 2.50 1.12 -23.02
N PHE A 12 3.08 2.19 -22.49
CA PHE A 12 4.48 2.22 -22.07
C PHE A 12 4.58 2.34 -20.56
N ILE A 13 5.38 1.47 -19.94
CA ILE A 13 5.80 1.57 -18.56
C ILE A 13 7.11 2.34 -18.56
N GLU A 14 7.07 3.60 -18.10
CA GLU A 14 8.23 4.54 -18.07
C GLU A 14 8.69 4.83 -16.64
N ASN A 15 7.96 4.37 -15.63
CA ASN A 15 8.35 4.51 -14.24
C ASN A 15 9.62 3.71 -13.97
N LYS A 16 10.66 4.37 -13.48
CA LYS A 16 11.98 3.76 -13.24
C LYS A 16 11.96 2.62 -12.22
N GLU A 17 11.12 2.72 -11.20
CA GLU A 17 11.00 1.67 -10.18
C GLU A 17 10.31 0.44 -10.74
N ASP A 18 9.22 0.63 -11.48
CA ASP A 18 8.47 -0.45 -12.13
C ASP A 18 9.32 -1.12 -13.21
N TYR A 19 10.04 -0.32 -14.02
CA TYR A 19 11.01 -0.83 -14.99
C TYR A 19 12.07 -1.71 -14.31
N HIS A 20 12.71 -1.17 -13.26
CA HIS A 20 13.73 -1.91 -12.51
C HIS A 20 13.18 -3.21 -11.93
N HIS A 21 11.99 -3.17 -11.36
CA HIS A 21 11.34 -4.35 -10.79
C HIS A 21 11.10 -5.42 -11.86
N ILE A 22 10.50 -5.05 -12.98
CA ILE A 22 10.13 -5.98 -14.06
C ILE A 22 11.39 -6.58 -14.71
N VAL A 23 12.36 -5.73 -15.09
CA VAL A 23 13.51 -6.16 -15.90
C VAL A 23 14.63 -6.74 -15.05
N ASN A 24 14.99 -6.09 -13.92
CA ASN A 24 16.18 -6.45 -13.17
C ASN A 24 15.88 -7.39 -11.99
N VAL A 25 14.73 -7.25 -11.33
CA VAL A 25 14.37 -8.10 -10.19
C VAL A 25 13.65 -9.35 -10.67
N MET A 26 12.53 -9.20 -11.39
CA MET A 26 11.74 -10.32 -11.88
C MET A 26 12.32 -10.95 -13.15
N ARG A 27 13.18 -10.23 -13.87
CA ARG A 27 13.88 -10.68 -15.08
C ARG A 27 12.93 -11.11 -16.20
N TYR A 28 11.80 -10.41 -16.31
CA TYR A 28 10.88 -10.65 -17.42
C TYR A 28 11.51 -10.32 -18.78
N LYS A 29 11.07 -11.03 -19.80
CA LYS A 29 11.55 -10.90 -21.16
C LYS A 29 10.39 -10.59 -22.10
N GLU A 30 10.73 -10.10 -23.29
CA GLU A 30 9.77 -9.94 -24.39
C GLU A 30 8.99 -11.23 -24.67
N GLY A 31 7.72 -11.09 -24.95
CA GLY A 31 6.79 -12.19 -25.18
C GLY A 31 6.18 -12.79 -23.90
N GLN A 32 6.64 -12.45 -22.71
CA GLN A 32 6.05 -12.92 -21.45
C GLN A 32 4.86 -12.05 -21.04
N ASN A 33 4.00 -12.63 -20.20
CA ASN A 33 2.81 -11.96 -19.70
C ASN A 33 3.06 -11.42 -18.28
N ILE A 34 2.50 -10.22 -18.02
CA ILE A 34 2.45 -9.60 -16.71
C ILE A 34 1.03 -9.16 -16.41
N ILE A 35 0.71 -9.01 -15.13
CA ILE A 35 -0.55 -8.40 -14.68
C ILE A 35 -0.28 -6.93 -14.37
N VAL A 36 -1.10 -6.06 -14.94
CA VAL A 36 -1.01 -4.61 -14.73
C VAL A 36 -2.32 -4.08 -14.20
N THR A 37 -2.25 -3.37 -13.07
CA THR A 37 -3.36 -2.62 -12.50
C THR A 37 -3.23 -1.15 -12.91
N PHE A 38 -4.28 -0.60 -13.48
CA PHE A 38 -4.36 0.80 -13.88
C PHE A 38 -4.95 1.66 -12.77
N SER A 39 -4.79 2.98 -12.88
CA SER A 39 -5.29 3.93 -11.88
C SER A 39 -6.82 3.99 -11.76
N ASP A 40 -7.54 3.45 -12.70
CA ASP A 40 -8.99 3.25 -12.70
C ASP A 40 -9.42 1.89 -12.11
N GLU A 41 -8.49 1.21 -11.42
CA GLU A 41 -8.67 -0.12 -10.79
C GLU A 41 -8.94 -1.26 -11.79
N ASN A 42 -8.87 -1.00 -13.09
CA ASN A 42 -8.92 -2.04 -14.07
C ASN A 42 -7.62 -2.86 -14.08
N VAL A 43 -7.78 -4.17 -14.15
CA VAL A 43 -6.66 -5.13 -14.19
C VAL A 43 -6.65 -5.82 -15.54
N PHE A 44 -5.47 -5.86 -16.17
CA PHE A 44 -5.28 -6.55 -17.42
C PHE A 44 -4.11 -7.53 -17.36
N ARG A 45 -4.28 -8.67 -17.99
CA ARG A 45 -3.17 -9.48 -18.45
C ARG A 45 -2.59 -8.83 -19.68
N CYS A 46 -1.31 -8.47 -19.61
CA CYS A 46 -0.60 -7.77 -20.67
C CYS A 46 0.57 -8.61 -21.15
N LYS A 47 0.85 -8.54 -22.44
CA LYS A 47 2.05 -9.12 -23.04
C LYS A 47 3.13 -8.07 -23.19
N ILE A 48 4.35 -8.37 -22.79
CA ILE A 48 5.53 -7.54 -23.06
C ILE A 48 5.88 -7.65 -24.53
N ILE A 49 5.81 -6.55 -25.25
CA ILE A 49 6.11 -6.47 -26.68
C ILE A 49 7.58 -6.17 -26.92
N SER A 50 8.10 -5.13 -26.23
CA SER A 50 9.50 -4.74 -26.32
C SER A 50 10.00 -4.17 -25.01
N ILE A 51 11.30 -4.34 -24.76
CA ILE A 51 12.01 -3.77 -23.60
C ILE A 51 13.14 -2.88 -24.15
N ASN A 52 13.02 -1.57 -23.93
CA ASN A 52 14.02 -0.58 -24.28
C ASN A 52 14.78 -0.14 -23.02
N ASP A 53 15.80 0.68 -23.15
CA ASP A 53 16.67 1.10 -22.02
C ASP A 53 15.93 1.83 -20.88
N GLN A 54 14.77 2.45 -21.14
CA GLN A 54 14.02 3.25 -20.17
C GLN A 54 12.52 2.98 -20.16
N SER A 55 12.02 2.11 -21.01
CA SER A 55 10.59 1.84 -21.12
C SER A 55 10.33 0.39 -21.53
N ILE A 56 9.15 -0.08 -21.15
CA ILE A 56 8.62 -1.40 -21.55
C ILE A 56 7.32 -1.15 -22.28
N GLU A 57 7.24 -1.62 -23.53
CA GLU A 57 6.00 -1.63 -24.27
C GLU A 57 5.20 -2.88 -23.93
N ILE A 58 3.95 -2.68 -23.53
CA ILE A 58 3.01 -3.74 -23.21
C ILE A 58 1.76 -3.64 -24.08
N LYS A 59 1.22 -4.78 -24.45
CA LYS A 59 -0.07 -4.90 -25.12
C LYS A 59 -1.08 -5.54 -24.18
N LEU A 60 -2.24 -4.92 -24.04
CA LEU A 60 -3.35 -5.48 -23.27
C LEU A 60 -3.95 -6.66 -24.03
N GLU A 61 -4.08 -7.82 -23.36
CA GLU A 61 -4.65 -9.02 -23.97
C GLU A 61 -6.06 -9.31 -23.42
N GLU A 62 -6.22 -9.27 -22.09
CA GLU A 62 -7.45 -9.70 -21.46
C GLU A 62 -7.70 -8.92 -20.16
N LYS A 63 -8.89 -8.36 -20.02
CA LYS A 63 -9.33 -7.76 -18.79
C LYS A 63 -9.60 -8.83 -17.74
N GLN A 64 -9.01 -8.66 -16.55
CA GLN A 64 -9.17 -9.59 -15.44
C GLN A 64 -10.26 -9.08 -14.48
N GLN A 65 -11.15 -9.97 -14.05
CA GLN A 65 -12.12 -9.66 -13.01
C GLN A 65 -11.55 -10.03 -11.64
N ILE A 66 -10.60 -9.24 -11.18
CA ILE A 66 -9.98 -9.41 -9.86
C ILE A 66 -10.52 -8.29 -8.96
N ASN A 67 -11.08 -8.66 -7.81
CA ASN A 67 -11.40 -7.74 -6.74
C ASN A 67 -10.83 -8.30 -5.43
N THR A 68 -9.72 -7.74 -5.00
CA THR A 68 -9.02 -8.12 -3.77
C THR A 68 -9.24 -7.10 -2.66
N GLU A 69 -9.96 -6.03 -2.94
CA GLU A 69 -10.22 -4.98 -1.95
C GLU A 69 -11.35 -5.38 -0.98
N LEU A 70 -11.19 -4.96 0.26
CA LEU A 70 -12.26 -5.08 1.25
C LEU A 70 -13.38 -4.07 0.93
N PRO A 71 -14.64 -4.40 1.22
CA PRO A 71 -15.75 -3.46 1.04
C PRO A 71 -15.71 -2.28 2.02
N GLN A 72 -14.89 -2.35 3.08
CA GLN A 72 -14.69 -1.28 4.06
C GLN A 72 -13.33 -0.63 3.87
N ASN A 73 -13.27 0.69 4.03
CA ASN A 73 -12.02 1.44 4.09
C ASN A 73 -11.44 1.37 5.51
N ILE A 74 -10.31 0.69 5.67
CA ILE A 74 -9.65 0.48 6.96
C ILE A 74 -8.43 1.37 7.08
N THR A 75 -8.46 2.28 8.07
CA THR A 75 -7.31 3.11 8.45
C THR A 75 -6.67 2.55 9.73
N ILE A 76 -5.39 2.25 9.68
CA ILE A 76 -4.62 1.82 10.86
C ILE A 76 -3.83 2.98 11.44
N CYS A 77 -4.25 3.43 12.62
CA CYS A 77 -3.55 4.44 13.38
C CYS A 77 -2.72 3.76 14.48
N SER A 78 -1.40 3.94 14.46
CA SER A 78 -0.52 3.29 15.44
C SER A 78 0.63 4.16 15.90
N GLY A 79 1.01 4.01 17.18
CA GLY A 79 2.23 4.60 17.73
C GLY A 79 3.48 4.01 17.08
N LEU A 80 4.55 4.81 17.03
CA LEU A 80 5.83 4.35 16.51
C LEU A 80 6.48 3.33 17.45
N ILE A 81 6.70 2.14 16.96
CA ILE A 81 7.43 1.05 17.61
C ILE A 81 8.80 0.83 16.94
N LYS A 82 9.56 -0.18 17.34
CA LYS A 82 10.84 -0.54 16.72
C LYS A 82 10.68 -0.68 15.20
N ALA A 83 11.66 -0.17 14.45
CA ALA A 83 11.57 -0.01 13.00
C ALA A 83 11.19 -1.30 12.26
N ASP A 84 11.86 -2.41 12.59
CA ASP A 84 11.61 -3.73 12.02
C ASP A 84 10.18 -4.23 12.23
N LYS A 85 9.66 -4.04 13.46
CA LYS A 85 8.28 -4.41 13.81
C LYS A 85 7.24 -3.52 13.15
N TYR A 86 7.55 -2.21 13.01
CA TYR A 86 6.66 -1.28 12.35
C TYR A 86 6.55 -1.61 10.85
N GLU A 87 7.68 -1.85 10.20
CA GLU A 87 7.74 -2.23 8.79
C GLU A 87 7.01 -3.55 8.53
N TRP A 88 7.17 -4.53 9.39
CA TRP A 88 6.43 -5.78 9.32
C TRP A 88 4.91 -5.57 9.49
N MET A 89 4.50 -4.73 10.44
CA MET A 89 3.09 -4.43 10.70
C MET A 89 2.43 -3.77 9.47
N ILE A 90 3.04 -2.73 8.89
CA ILE A 90 2.48 -2.06 7.71
C ILE A 90 2.44 -3.00 6.50
N GLN A 91 3.47 -3.84 6.32
CA GLN A 91 3.46 -4.86 5.27
C GLN A 91 2.26 -5.81 5.43
N LYS A 92 2.11 -6.44 6.60
CA LYS A 92 1.03 -7.42 6.83
C LYS A 92 -0.36 -6.80 6.79
N ALA A 93 -0.51 -5.60 7.33
CA ALA A 93 -1.78 -4.90 7.28
C ALA A 93 -2.15 -4.49 5.85
N THR A 94 -1.17 -4.15 5.01
CA THR A 94 -1.39 -3.91 3.57
C THR A 94 -1.88 -5.19 2.88
N GLU A 95 -1.20 -6.31 3.10
CA GLU A 95 -1.61 -7.62 2.55
C GLU A 95 -3.03 -8.02 3.00
N MET A 96 -3.46 -7.60 4.19
CA MET A 96 -4.78 -7.88 4.77
C MET A 96 -5.88 -6.87 4.36
N GLY A 97 -5.56 -5.84 3.57
CA GLY A 97 -6.57 -4.94 3.02
C GLY A 97 -6.66 -3.55 3.66
N ALA A 98 -5.71 -3.14 4.53
CA ALA A 98 -5.70 -1.76 5.04
C ALA A 98 -5.54 -0.75 3.88
N ASN A 99 -6.27 0.38 3.96
CA ASN A 99 -6.30 1.42 2.93
C ASN A 99 -5.47 2.64 3.29
N GLU A 100 -5.27 2.89 4.58
CA GLU A 100 -4.47 4.02 5.05
C GLU A 100 -3.73 3.67 6.35
N PHE A 101 -2.56 4.27 6.51
CA PHE A 101 -1.77 4.20 7.74
C PHE A 101 -1.54 5.60 8.32
N ILE A 102 -1.68 5.73 9.63
CA ILE A 102 -1.34 6.95 10.36
C ILE A 102 -0.32 6.59 11.45
N ALA A 103 0.93 6.95 11.19
CA ALA A 103 2.02 6.82 12.16
C ALA A 103 1.96 7.99 13.16
N VAL A 104 1.88 7.70 14.46
CA VAL A 104 1.76 8.73 15.50
C VAL A 104 2.96 8.74 16.42
N ALA A 105 3.52 9.92 16.68
CA ALA A 105 4.48 10.08 17.74
C ALA A 105 3.75 10.09 19.11
N MET A 106 4.02 9.06 19.91
CA MET A 106 3.49 8.94 21.27
C MET A 106 4.51 9.45 22.27
N GLU A 107 4.06 9.96 23.43
CA GLU A 107 4.95 10.44 24.50
C GLU A 107 5.95 9.37 24.96
N ARG A 108 5.51 8.11 24.98
CA ARG A 108 6.33 6.94 25.34
C ARG A 108 6.97 6.25 24.15
N SER A 109 6.91 6.85 22.95
CA SER A 109 7.57 6.26 21.78
C SER A 109 9.08 6.25 21.97
N VAL A 110 9.69 5.10 21.76
CA VAL A 110 11.15 4.91 21.78
C VAL A 110 11.83 5.72 20.69
N VAL A 111 11.08 6.10 19.64
CA VAL A 111 11.58 6.79 18.44
C VAL A 111 11.05 8.21 18.42
N LYS A 112 11.92 9.19 18.72
CA LYS A 112 11.66 10.61 18.42
C LYS A 112 12.18 10.92 17.02
N LEU A 113 11.28 11.33 16.14
CA LEU A 113 11.63 11.72 14.77
C LEU A 113 11.68 13.24 14.67
N ASN A 114 12.74 13.76 14.06
CA ASN A 114 12.78 15.12 13.53
C ASN A 114 12.28 15.12 12.07
N ASP A 115 11.90 16.27 11.54
CA ASP A 115 11.23 16.39 10.24
C ASP A 115 11.99 15.70 9.10
N SER A 116 13.31 15.88 9.02
CA SER A 116 14.13 15.24 7.99
C SER A 116 14.18 13.71 8.06
N LYS A 117 14.00 13.15 9.26
CA LYS A 117 13.90 11.69 9.46
C LYS A 117 12.50 11.17 9.17
N VAL A 118 11.47 12.00 9.38
CA VAL A 118 10.08 11.65 9.06
C VAL A 118 9.93 11.39 7.56
N GLU A 119 10.36 12.34 6.71
CA GLU A 119 10.26 12.20 5.25
C GLU A 119 10.95 10.93 4.73
N LYS A 120 12.19 10.68 5.19
CA LYS A 120 12.93 9.46 4.80
C LYS A 120 12.21 8.18 5.21
N LYS A 121 11.58 8.18 6.40
CA LYS A 121 10.81 7.02 6.87
C LYS A 121 9.51 6.85 6.10
N LEU A 122 8.76 7.92 5.85
CA LEU A 122 7.55 7.86 5.05
C LEU A 122 7.83 7.32 3.65
N SER A 123 8.88 7.81 2.99
CA SER A 123 9.30 7.31 1.67
C SER A 123 9.63 5.80 1.73
N ARG A 124 10.38 5.36 2.74
CA ARG A 124 10.71 3.93 2.91
C ARG A 124 9.45 3.09 3.19
N TRP A 125 8.58 3.55 4.08
CA TRP A 125 7.34 2.83 4.41
C TRP A 125 6.38 2.78 3.24
N GLN A 126 6.25 3.86 2.47
CA GLN A 126 5.44 3.88 1.25
C GLN A 126 5.94 2.85 0.22
N LYS A 127 7.25 2.66 0.13
CA LYS A 127 7.83 1.62 -0.72
C LYS A 127 7.45 0.22 -0.24
N ILE A 128 7.53 -0.06 1.06
CA ILE A 128 7.13 -1.35 1.64
C ILE A 128 5.63 -1.62 1.39
N ILE A 129 4.80 -0.58 1.56
CA ILE A 129 3.36 -0.67 1.30
C ILE A 129 3.10 -0.99 -0.19
N LYS A 130 3.79 -0.30 -1.11
CA LYS A 130 3.69 -0.56 -2.55
C LYS A 130 4.06 -2.00 -2.87
N GLU A 131 5.21 -2.47 -2.43
CA GLU A 131 5.68 -3.84 -2.64
C GLU A 131 4.69 -4.88 -2.08
N ALA A 132 4.14 -4.64 -0.88
CA ALA A 132 3.14 -5.51 -0.27
C ALA A 132 1.81 -5.53 -1.03
N ALA A 133 1.35 -4.37 -1.53
CA ALA A 133 0.15 -4.27 -2.34
C ALA A 133 0.30 -5.03 -3.66
N GLU A 134 1.44 -4.88 -4.34
CA GLU A 134 1.77 -5.62 -5.57
C GLU A 134 1.79 -7.14 -5.33
N GLN A 135 2.43 -7.60 -4.26
CA GLN A 135 2.52 -9.03 -3.90
C GLN A 135 1.16 -9.64 -3.53
N SER A 136 0.24 -8.85 -3.00
CA SER A 136 -1.11 -9.29 -2.64
C SER A 136 -2.17 -8.98 -3.70
N TYR A 137 -1.76 -8.56 -4.88
CA TYR A 137 -2.64 -8.22 -6.02
C TYR A 137 -3.71 -7.19 -5.67
N ARG A 138 -3.37 -6.21 -4.84
CA ARG A 138 -4.28 -5.12 -4.50
C ARG A 138 -4.50 -4.18 -5.67
N LEU A 139 -5.70 -3.64 -5.78
CA LEU A 139 -6.08 -2.68 -6.83
C LEU A 139 -5.61 -1.27 -6.48
N THR A 140 -5.46 -0.99 -5.18
CA THR A 140 -5.04 0.30 -4.65
C THR A 140 -3.79 0.18 -3.78
N ILE A 141 -2.92 1.18 -3.84
CA ILE A 141 -1.75 1.28 -2.97
C ILE A 141 -2.12 2.15 -1.77
N PRO A 142 -2.13 1.60 -0.53
CA PRO A 142 -2.41 2.37 0.67
C PRO A 142 -1.46 3.55 0.85
N ASN A 143 -1.94 4.62 1.46
CA ASN A 143 -1.15 5.78 1.79
C ASN A 143 -0.70 5.74 3.26
N ILE A 144 0.45 6.35 3.58
CA ILE A 144 0.93 6.52 4.95
C ILE A 144 1.18 7.97 5.29
N LYS A 145 0.66 8.42 6.43
CA LYS A 145 0.81 9.77 6.97
C LYS A 145 1.49 9.72 8.33
N PHE A 146 2.11 10.81 8.71
CA PHE A 146 2.69 10.99 10.05
C PHE A 146 1.96 12.10 10.80
N LYS A 147 1.70 11.87 12.09
CA LYS A 147 1.16 12.84 13.04
C LYS A 147 2.09 13.00 14.24
N SER A 148 2.35 14.25 14.60
CA SER A 148 3.33 14.58 15.63
C SER A 148 2.83 14.30 17.05
N ASN A 149 1.51 14.16 17.23
CA ASN A 149 0.88 13.90 18.51
C ASN A 149 -0.54 13.35 18.36
N LEU A 150 -1.08 12.80 19.46
CA LEU A 150 -2.45 12.26 19.51
C LEU A 150 -3.55 13.31 19.36
N LYS A 151 -3.30 14.58 19.66
CA LYS A 151 -4.33 15.63 19.53
C LYS A 151 -4.78 15.79 18.09
N GLU A 152 -3.86 15.61 17.13
CA GLU A 152 -4.16 15.63 15.70
C GLU A 152 -5.10 14.48 15.30
N ILE A 153 -4.98 13.32 15.96
CA ILE A 153 -5.86 12.17 15.72
C ILE A 153 -7.28 12.45 16.22
N TYR A 154 -7.41 13.04 17.42
CA TYR A 154 -8.72 13.38 17.95
C TYR A 154 -9.52 14.31 17.03
N GLY A 155 -8.86 15.23 16.33
CA GLY A 155 -9.48 16.09 15.33
C GLY A 155 -9.97 15.36 14.09
N MET A 156 -9.51 14.13 13.84
CA MET A 156 -9.88 13.33 12.68
C MET A 156 -10.96 12.29 12.98
N ILE A 157 -11.24 11.98 14.23
CA ILE A 157 -12.14 10.88 14.64
C ILE A 157 -13.52 11.01 14.00
N SER A 158 -14.06 12.23 13.88
CA SER A 158 -15.38 12.48 13.29
C SER A 158 -15.48 12.17 11.78
N GLN A 159 -14.36 11.87 11.13
CA GLN A 159 -14.31 11.52 9.70
C GLN A 159 -14.52 10.01 9.47
N TYR A 160 -14.58 9.21 10.53
CA TYR A 160 -14.70 7.76 10.48
C TYR A 160 -16.08 7.32 11.02
N ASP A 161 -16.69 6.36 10.35
CA ASP A 161 -17.96 5.77 10.80
C ASP A 161 -17.81 4.98 12.10
N TYR A 162 -16.66 4.30 12.25
CA TYR A 162 -16.31 3.51 13.43
C TYR A 162 -14.87 3.76 13.85
N VAL A 163 -14.65 3.83 15.15
CA VAL A 163 -13.29 3.92 15.73
C VAL A 163 -13.13 2.83 16.78
N LEU A 164 -12.18 1.94 16.53
CA LEU A 164 -11.83 0.86 17.44
C LEU A 164 -10.49 1.16 18.11
N ILE A 165 -10.43 1.04 19.43
CA ILE A 165 -9.21 1.29 20.21
C ILE A 165 -8.76 -0.02 20.83
N ALA A 166 -7.58 -0.54 20.40
CA ALA A 166 -6.94 -1.66 21.07
C ALA A 166 -6.28 -1.17 22.38
N TYR A 167 -6.99 -1.37 23.48
CA TYR A 167 -6.54 -0.96 24.80
C TYR A 167 -6.03 -2.16 25.61
N GLU A 168 -4.74 -2.17 25.94
CA GLU A 168 -4.04 -3.32 26.52
C GLU A 168 -4.60 -3.77 27.89
N GLU A 169 -5.08 -2.83 28.72
CA GLU A 169 -5.61 -3.20 30.04
C GLU A 169 -6.91 -4.00 29.96
N GLN A 170 -7.73 -3.77 28.94
CA GLN A 170 -8.96 -4.57 28.75
C GLN A 170 -8.65 -6.02 28.34
N ALA A 171 -7.55 -6.26 27.62
CA ALA A 171 -7.12 -7.61 27.31
C ALA A 171 -6.79 -8.45 28.57
N LYS A 172 -6.39 -7.81 29.67
CA LYS A 172 -6.12 -8.45 30.96
C LYS A 172 -7.39 -8.89 31.70
N HIS A 173 -8.54 -8.29 31.37
CA HIS A 173 -9.83 -8.60 32.01
C HIS A 173 -10.71 -9.58 31.20
N GLY A 174 -10.22 -10.09 30.09
CA GLY A 174 -10.86 -11.20 29.35
C GLY A 174 -12.19 -10.87 28.67
N GLU A 175 -12.53 -9.62 28.46
CA GLU A 175 -13.78 -9.22 27.80
C GLU A 175 -13.67 -9.29 26.28
N LEU A 176 -13.88 -10.47 25.71
CA LEU A 176 -14.18 -10.70 24.28
C LEU A 176 -15.64 -10.36 23.91
N SER A 177 -16.42 -9.81 24.82
CA SER A 177 -17.87 -9.61 24.65
C SER A 177 -18.27 -8.41 23.76
N GLN A 178 -17.33 -7.57 23.33
CA GLN A 178 -17.62 -6.38 22.52
C GLN A 178 -17.51 -6.59 21.01
N PHE A 179 -17.08 -7.75 20.57
CA PHE A 179 -17.08 -8.11 19.14
C PHE A 179 -18.24 -9.08 18.84
N LYS A 180 -19.43 -8.54 18.75
CA LYS A 180 -20.59 -9.21 18.16
C LYS A 180 -21.09 -8.42 16.97
#